data_262cfbc1a34cbff2a93d2661084a7eaf
#
_entry.id   262cfbc1a34cbff2a93d2661084a7eaf
#
_cell.length_a   1.000
_cell.length_b   1.000
_cell.length_c   1.000
_cell.angle_alpha   90.00
_cell.angle_beta   90.00
_cell.angle_gamma   90.00
#
_symmetry.space_group_name_H-M   'P 1'
#
loop_
_entity.id
_entity.type
_entity.pdbx_description
1 polymer ?
#
loop_
_entity_poly.entity_id
_entity_poly.type
_entity_poly.pdbx_seq_one_letter_code
_entity_poly.pdbx_strand_id
1 'polypeptide(L)'
;MAIDDGAAVHYSAVAKGVPVYSAEEQVVGTVVEVLDNYREHIMDGVVFDDPDGVRRFVDAPEVARTAERGVTLNISAAEAARLAPPGTGPGPGGAVKRLFGGLRRR
;
A
#
# COMPACT_ATOMS: atom_id res chain seq x y z
N MET A 1 -5.96 -5.73 -20.21
CA MET A 1 -5.55 -7.08 -19.90
C MET A 1 -5.59 -7.29 -18.41
N ALA A 2 -6.02 -8.46 -17.99
CA ALA A 2 -6.18 -8.70 -16.58
C ALA A 2 -4.88 -9.12 -15.93
N ILE A 3 -4.67 -8.69 -14.69
CA ILE A 3 -3.56 -9.14 -13.89
C ILE A 3 -3.85 -10.55 -13.41
N ASP A 4 -2.86 -11.43 -13.51
CA ASP A 4 -3.01 -12.80 -13.04
C ASP A 4 -2.56 -12.86 -11.57
N ASP A 5 -3.39 -12.33 -10.69
CA ASP A 5 -3.08 -12.26 -9.26
C ASP A 5 -3.83 -13.30 -8.43
N GLY A 6 -4.61 -14.16 -9.08
CA GLY A 6 -5.35 -15.20 -8.40
C GLY A 6 -6.65 -14.68 -7.81
N ALA A 7 -7.14 -15.38 -6.82
CA ALA A 7 -8.41 -15.03 -6.20
C ALA A 7 -8.22 -13.88 -5.21
N ALA A 8 -9.27 -13.10 -5.03
CA ALA A 8 -9.26 -12.06 -4.00
C ALA A 8 -9.21 -12.73 -2.63
N VAL A 9 -8.41 -12.17 -1.73
CA VAL A 9 -8.27 -12.70 -0.38
C VAL A 9 -8.37 -11.55 0.61
N HIS A 10 -8.65 -11.90 1.85
CA HIS A 10 -8.61 -10.93 2.94
C HIS A 10 -7.18 -10.38 3.03
N TYR A 11 -7.05 -9.12 3.43
CA TYR A 11 -5.73 -8.50 3.46
C TYR A 11 -4.73 -9.27 4.33
N SER A 12 -5.23 -9.96 5.36
CA SER A 12 -4.34 -10.70 6.25
C SER A 12 -3.71 -11.92 5.57
N ALA A 13 -4.22 -12.30 4.41
CA ALA A 13 -3.69 -13.44 3.67
C ALA A 13 -2.74 -13.04 2.54
N VAL A 14 -2.46 -11.75 2.41
CA VAL A 14 -1.54 -11.28 1.38
C VAL A 14 -0.12 -11.71 1.74
N ALA A 15 0.56 -12.36 0.82
CA ALA A 15 1.91 -12.84 1.05
C ALA A 15 2.93 -11.73 0.82
N LYS A 16 4.01 -11.78 1.57
CA LYS A 16 5.13 -10.87 1.33
C LYS A 16 5.78 -11.24 0.00
N GLY A 17 6.27 -10.25 -0.69
CA GLY A 17 6.97 -10.47 -1.95
C GLY A 17 6.08 -10.49 -3.17
N VAL A 18 4.76 -10.45 -3.01
CA VAL A 18 3.90 -10.38 -4.19
C VAL A 18 3.96 -8.98 -4.78
N PRO A 19 3.72 -8.85 -6.09
CA PRO A 19 3.80 -7.53 -6.73
C PRO A 19 2.68 -6.61 -6.31
N VAL A 20 2.98 -5.31 -6.34
CA VAL A 20 2.01 -4.24 -6.16
C VAL A 20 1.81 -3.61 -7.52
N TYR A 21 0.54 -3.46 -7.93
CA TYR A 21 0.19 -2.92 -9.24
C TYR A 21 -0.50 -1.57 -9.07
N SER A 22 -0.22 -0.65 -9.98
CA SER A 22 -0.93 0.62 -10.04
C SER A 22 -2.30 0.42 -10.65
N ALA A 23 -3.08 1.50 -10.70
CA ALA A 23 -4.39 1.49 -11.37
C ALA A 23 -4.25 1.16 -12.85
N GLU A 24 -3.09 1.42 -13.44
CA GLU A 24 -2.82 1.08 -14.85
C GLU A 24 -2.31 -0.35 -15.00
N GLU A 25 -2.28 -1.12 -13.91
CA GLU A 25 -1.81 -2.50 -13.91
C GLU A 25 -0.32 -2.63 -14.18
N GLN A 26 0.43 -1.59 -13.80
CA GLN A 26 1.89 -1.65 -13.88
C GLN A 26 2.45 -2.01 -12.52
N VAL A 27 3.51 -2.80 -12.50
CA VAL A 27 4.15 -3.17 -11.24
C VAL A 27 4.89 -1.96 -10.70
N VAL A 28 4.55 -1.57 -9.48
CA VAL A 28 5.17 -0.42 -8.82
C VAL A 28 6.02 -0.84 -7.62
N GLY A 29 6.03 -2.12 -7.30
CA GLY A 29 6.86 -2.60 -6.20
C GLY A 29 6.46 -3.99 -5.77
N THR A 30 6.98 -4.40 -4.62
CA THR A 30 6.67 -5.70 -4.02
C THR A 30 6.30 -5.51 -2.55
N VAL A 31 5.34 -6.29 -2.08
CA VAL A 31 4.84 -6.17 -0.72
C VAL A 31 5.91 -6.56 0.30
N VAL A 32 6.12 -5.70 1.27
CA VAL A 32 6.98 -5.99 2.41
C VAL A 32 6.12 -6.44 3.59
N GLU A 33 5.02 -5.74 3.80
CA GLU A 33 4.19 -6.01 4.98
C GLU A 33 2.84 -5.34 4.80
N VAL A 34 1.80 -5.97 5.31
CA VAL A 34 0.48 -5.35 5.40
C VAL A 34 0.30 -4.94 6.86
N LEU A 35 0.00 -3.67 7.09
CA LEU A 35 -0.21 -3.16 8.43
C LEU A 35 -1.69 -3.14 8.74
N ASP A 36 -2.06 -3.59 9.93
CA ASP A 36 -3.46 -3.55 10.30
C ASP A 36 -3.61 -3.02 11.71
N ASN A 37 -4.82 -2.56 11.98
CA ASN A 37 -5.23 -2.19 13.31
C ASN A 37 -5.95 -3.39 13.90
N TYR A 38 -5.22 -4.22 14.64
CA TYR A 38 -5.79 -5.47 15.09
C TYR A 38 -6.95 -5.27 16.06
N ARG A 39 -7.04 -4.12 16.69
CA ARG A 39 -8.17 -3.84 17.57
C ARG A 39 -9.47 -3.72 16.79
N GLU A 40 -9.42 -3.16 15.62
CA GLU A 40 -10.60 -2.94 14.81
C GLU A 40 -10.69 -3.91 13.65
N HIS A 41 -9.67 -4.75 13.48
CA HIS A 41 -9.63 -5.73 12.39
C HIS A 41 -9.73 -5.08 11.01
N ILE A 42 -9.11 -3.92 10.86
CA ILE A 42 -9.08 -3.24 9.57
C ILE A 42 -7.64 -3.01 9.15
N MET A 43 -7.44 -2.95 7.85
CA MET A 43 -6.12 -2.72 7.29
C MET A 43 -5.78 -1.24 7.35
N ASP A 44 -4.60 -0.91 7.87
CA ASP A 44 -4.10 0.46 7.82
C ASP A 44 -3.54 0.78 6.44
N GLY A 45 -2.84 -0.14 5.84
CA GLY A 45 -2.24 0.06 4.54
C GLY A 45 -1.21 -1.00 4.24
N VAL A 46 -0.44 -0.77 3.19
CA VAL A 46 0.55 -1.72 2.71
C VAL A 46 1.91 -1.03 2.60
N VAL A 47 2.92 -1.68 3.14
CA VAL A 47 4.32 -1.26 2.96
C VAL A 47 4.88 -2.07 1.81
N PHE A 48 5.50 -1.40 0.85
CA PHE A 48 6.10 -2.08 -0.29
C PHE A 48 7.42 -1.39 -0.64
N ASP A 49 8.29 -2.14 -1.30
CA ASP A 49 9.53 -1.59 -1.83
C ASP A 49 9.34 -1.35 -3.31
N ASP A 50 9.70 -0.15 -3.78
CA ASP A 50 9.59 0.14 -5.20
C ASP A 50 10.77 -0.51 -5.94
N PRO A 51 10.78 -0.45 -7.29
CA PRO A 51 11.84 -1.13 -8.05
C PRO A 51 13.25 -0.64 -7.73
N ASP A 52 13.38 0.56 -7.19
CA ASP A 52 14.68 1.09 -6.81
C ASP A 52 15.06 0.74 -5.39
N GLY A 53 14.22 -0.03 -4.70
CA GLY A 53 14.47 -0.44 -3.34
C GLY A 53 14.07 0.58 -2.29
N VAL A 54 13.31 1.60 -2.70
CA VAL A 54 12.84 2.61 -1.76
C VAL A 54 11.56 2.12 -1.11
N ARG A 55 11.51 2.15 0.21
CA ARG A 55 10.35 1.69 0.95
C ARG A 55 9.27 2.75 0.98
N ARG A 56 8.04 2.34 0.69
CA ARG A 56 6.91 3.25 0.61
C ARG A 56 5.71 2.68 1.32
N PHE A 57 4.80 3.55 1.72
CA PHE A 57 3.57 3.14 2.40
C PHE A 57 2.37 3.70 1.63
N VAL A 58 1.37 2.84 1.40
CA VAL A 58 0.12 3.25 0.77
C VAL A 58 -1.01 3.01 1.76
N ASP A 59 -1.87 4.02 1.91
CA ASP A 59 -3.01 3.92 2.83
C ASP A 59 -4.07 2.98 2.31
N ALA A 60 -4.79 2.35 3.21
CA ALA A 60 -5.81 1.37 2.85
C ALA A 60 -6.84 1.88 1.86
N PRO A 61 -7.34 3.13 1.95
CA PRO A 61 -8.34 3.58 0.97
C PRO A 61 -7.83 3.56 -0.47
N GLU A 62 -6.53 3.53 -0.66
CA GLU A 62 -5.94 3.50 -1.99
C GLU A 62 -5.63 2.09 -2.47
N VAL A 63 -5.96 1.09 -1.67
CA VAL A 63 -5.81 -0.31 -2.06
C VAL A 63 -7.14 -0.77 -2.63
N ALA A 64 -7.16 -1.09 -3.92
CA ALA A 64 -8.39 -1.49 -4.60
C ALA A 64 -8.66 -2.98 -4.45
N ARG A 65 -7.60 -3.79 -4.34
CA ARG A 65 -7.79 -5.24 -4.30
C ARG A 65 -6.60 -5.91 -3.64
N THR A 66 -6.88 -6.88 -2.79
CA THR A 66 -5.85 -7.77 -2.26
C THR A 66 -6.14 -9.17 -2.79
N ALA A 67 -5.12 -9.85 -3.28
CA ALA A 67 -5.28 -11.14 -3.93
C ALA A 67 -4.14 -12.07 -3.57
N GLU A 68 -4.26 -13.32 -4.00
CA GLU A 68 -3.28 -14.35 -3.65
C GLU A 68 -1.88 -14.01 -4.09
N ARG A 69 -1.74 -13.35 -5.23
CA ARG A 69 -0.44 -13.07 -5.82
C ARG A 69 -0.27 -11.60 -6.22
N GLY A 70 -0.95 -10.71 -5.55
CA GLY A 70 -0.77 -9.30 -5.87
C GLY A 70 -1.68 -8.39 -5.08
N VAL A 71 -1.29 -7.13 -5.04
CA VAL A 71 -2.08 -6.05 -4.46
C VAL A 71 -2.22 -5.00 -5.54
N THR A 72 -3.45 -4.58 -5.81
CA THR A 72 -3.71 -3.58 -6.82
C THR A 72 -4.19 -2.29 -6.16
N LEU A 73 -3.59 -1.19 -6.56
CA LEU A 73 -3.91 0.13 -6.03
C LEU A 73 -4.85 0.85 -6.97
N ASN A 74 -5.56 1.84 -6.45
CA ASN A 74 -6.41 2.68 -7.28
C ASN A 74 -5.73 4.00 -7.64
N ILE A 75 -4.43 4.10 -7.42
CA ILE A 75 -3.65 5.27 -7.79
C ILE A 75 -2.73 4.92 -8.95
N SER A 76 -2.25 5.94 -9.63
CA SER A 76 -1.38 5.75 -10.79
C SER A 76 0.03 5.37 -10.37
N ALA A 77 0.81 4.87 -11.32
CA ALA A 77 2.22 4.55 -11.07
C ALA A 77 2.98 5.83 -10.66
N ALA A 78 2.64 6.96 -11.26
CA ALA A 78 3.30 8.21 -10.91
C ALA A 78 2.99 8.62 -9.47
N GLU A 79 1.76 8.42 -9.04
CA GLU A 79 1.39 8.71 -7.66
C GLU A 79 2.07 7.74 -6.70
N ALA A 80 2.14 6.48 -7.07
CA ALA A 80 2.80 5.49 -6.23
C ALA A 80 4.27 5.81 -6.03
N ALA A 81 4.91 6.38 -7.04
CA ALA A 81 6.33 6.73 -6.97
C ALA A 81 6.58 7.91 -6.03
N ARG A 82 5.53 8.60 -5.61
CA ARG A 82 5.67 9.73 -4.70
C ARG A 82 5.22 9.44 -3.28
N LEU A 83 4.85 8.21 -2.99
CA LEU A 83 4.40 7.87 -1.65
C LEU A 83 5.54 7.96 -0.65
N ALA A 84 5.22 8.38 0.56
CA ALA A 84 6.21 8.52 1.62
C ALA A 84 6.56 7.17 2.23
N PRO A 85 7.70 7.06 2.90
CA PRO A 85 8.02 5.84 3.63
C PRO A 85 7.05 5.64 4.80
N PRO A 86 6.93 4.40 5.29
CA PRO A 86 6.07 4.15 6.43
C PRO A 86 6.62 4.86 7.66
N GLY A 87 5.73 5.27 8.53
CA GLY A 87 6.13 5.88 9.78
C GLY A 87 6.45 7.34 9.70
N THR A 88 6.27 7.98 8.55
CA THR A 88 6.52 9.41 8.44
C THR A 88 5.29 10.24 8.74
N GLY A 89 4.16 9.61 8.83
CA GLY A 89 2.96 10.35 9.16
C GLY A 89 2.89 10.63 10.64
N PRO A 90 2.04 11.53 11.02
CA PRO A 90 1.86 11.78 12.42
C PRO A 90 1.20 10.60 13.05
N GLY A 91 1.60 10.30 14.15
CA GLY A 91 0.98 9.27 14.87
C GLY A 91 1.32 7.92 14.40
N PRO A 92 0.98 6.99 15.20
CA PRO A 92 1.30 5.65 14.89
C PRO A 92 0.46 5.22 13.80
N GLY A 93 1.02 4.42 13.09
CA GLY A 93 0.31 4.00 11.99
C GLY A 93 0.07 5.12 11.08
N GLY A 94 0.70 6.14 11.31
CA GLY A 94 0.55 7.21 10.45
C GLY A 94 -0.73 7.77 10.45
N ALA A 95 -1.41 7.38 11.35
CA ALA A 95 -2.60 7.78 11.26
C ALA A 95 -2.70 9.07 11.42
N VAL A 96 -2.40 9.56 11.81
CA VAL A 96 -2.61 10.71 11.95
C VAL A 96 -2.19 11.39 11.07
N LYS A 97 -2.05 11.41 10.47
CA LYS A 97 -1.62 11.96 9.65
C LYS A 97 -2.13 12.70 9.05
N ARG A 98 -2.24 13.14 9.03
CA ARG A 98 -2.53 13.91 8.39
C ARG A 98 -3.05 14.89 8.97
N LEU A 99 -2.78 15.39 9.70
CA LEU A 99 -3.27 16.32 10.28
C LEU A 99 -2.55 17.36 10.02
N PHE A 100 -1.86 17.33 9.71
CA PHE A 100 -1.20 18.19 9.30
C PHE A 100 -0.84 18.09 8.29
N GLY A 101 -1.22 17.64 7.95
CA GLY A 101 -0.89 17.48 6.94
C GLY A 101 -0.63 17.98 6.40
N GLY A 102 -0.87 18.31 6.62
CA GLY A 102 -0.48 18.69 6.02
C GLY A 102 0.26 19.21 6.15
N LEU A 103 0.27 19.51 6.71
CA LEU A 103 0.95 19.95 6.76
C LEU A 103 1.86 19.80 6.35
N ARG A 104 1.99 19.68 6.18
CA ARG A 104 2.63 19.40 5.65
C ARG A 104 3.14 19.47 5.06
N ARG A 105 3.17 19.56 5.11
CA ARG A 105 3.52 19.41 4.47
C ARG A 105 3.89 19.63 4.03
N ARG A 106 3.83 19.76 4.20
CA ARG A 106 4.04 19.79 3.68
C ARG A 106 4.32 20.10 3.37
#